data_55ce0299d22f13c1db7ed5120b99a2eb
#
_entry.id   55ce0299d22f13c1db7ed5120b99a2eb
#
_cell.length_a   1.000
_cell.length_b   1.000
_cell.length_c   1.000
_cell.angle_alpha   90.00
_cell.angle_beta   90.00
_cell.angle_gamma   90.00
#
_symmetry.space_group_name_H-M   'P 1'
#
loop_
_entity.id
_entity.type
_entity.pdbx_description
1 polymer ?
#
loop_
_entity_poly.entity_id
_entity_poly.type
_entity_poly.pdbx_seq_one_letter_code
_entity_poly.pdbx_strand_id
1 'polypeptide(L)'
;MILHPFDLAMVLQQQPDGSTTGHTSPAYWNMIGPFGGITAAAALNAVLQHPQCLGEPIALTVNFAGAMRAGRYVAQARPARTNRSTQHWIVELLQADDNGTLQTTTTATAVTAVRRNTFGGGDLPLPAVPAPADVPRVHPPAGVEWLARYEMRPVQGAMPLQWDDQEGTDTTTRLWMRDDIPRTLDFCSLAALADVFFPRIWLRRARRVPLGTVSMTVYFHAGSAELAATGAGFVLGEARALAFRNGFFDQAGALWNEAGLMLCSTHQTVYFKE
;
A
#
# COMPACT_ATOMS: atom_id res chain seq x y z
N MET A 1 -16.62 -21.23 6.66
CA MET A 1 -15.29 -20.59 6.85
C MET A 1 -15.49 -19.10 6.60
N ILE A 2 -15.15 -18.24 7.57
CA ILE A 2 -15.24 -16.78 7.41
C ILE A 2 -14.00 -16.39 6.62
N LEU A 3 -14.18 -15.78 5.43
CA LEU A 3 -13.07 -15.27 4.62
C LEU A 3 -12.41 -14.08 5.33
N HIS A 4 -11.10 -13.94 5.19
CA HIS A 4 -10.36 -12.82 5.73
C HIS A 4 -10.85 -11.50 5.10
N PRO A 5 -10.97 -10.38 5.86
CA PRO A 5 -11.45 -9.11 5.31
C PRO A 5 -10.65 -8.61 4.08
N PHE A 6 -9.34 -8.88 4.05
CA PHE A 6 -8.48 -8.55 2.91
C PHE A 6 -8.87 -9.36 1.67
N ASP A 7 -9.07 -10.68 1.81
CA ASP A 7 -9.45 -11.54 0.68
C ASP A 7 -10.82 -11.15 0.12
N LEU A 8 -11.76 -10.77 1.00
CA LEU A 8 -13.06 -10.24 0.58
C LEU A 8 -12.92 -8.93 -0.21
N ALA A 9 -12.02 -8.03 0.21
CA ALA A 9 -11.76 -6.78 -0.49
C ALA A 9 -11.07 -6.96 -1.84
N MET A 10 -10.38 -8.10 -2.03
CA MET A 10 -9.67 -8.45 -3.28
C MET A 10 -10.52 -9.26 -4.26
N VAL A 11 -11.79 -9.56 -3.95
CA VAL A 11 -12.65 -10.28 -4.89
C VAL A 11 -12.92 -9.45 -6.14
N LEU A 12 -12.54 -10.00 -7.29
CA LEU A 12 -12.84 -9.45 -8.62
C LEU A 12 -13.72 -10.43 -9.40
N GLN A 13 -14.71 -9.90 -10.13
CA GLN A 13 -15.60 -10.67 -10.96
C GLN A 13 -15.34 -10.33 -12.43
N GLN A 14 -14.99 -11.35 -13.22
CA GLN A 14 -14.80 -11.21 -14.66
C GLN A 14 -16.12 -10.83 -15.35
N GLN A 15 -16.05 -9.91 -16.31
CA GLN A 15 -17.16 -9.49 -17.14
C GLN A 15 -16.99 -10.04 -18.57
N PRO A 16 -18.11 -10.18 -19.34
CA PRO A 16 -18.05 -10.68 -20.72
C PRO A 16 -17.19 -9.81 -21.67
N ASP A 17 -17.02 -8.52 -21.36
CA ASP A 17 -16.21 -7.57 -22.14
C ASP A 17 -14.71 -7.64 -21.81
N GLY A 18 -14.29 -8.56 -20.94
CA GLY A 18 -12.92 -8.73 -20.52
C GLY A 18 -12.48 -7.82 -19.36
N SER A 19 -13.31 -6.89 -18.93
CA SER A 19 -13.05 -6.11 -17.72
C SER A 19 -13.34 -6.95 -16.46
N THR A 20 -12.88 -6.46 -15.32
CA THR A 20 -13.22 -7.04 -14.02
C THR A 20 -13.93 -6.00 -13.16
N THR A 21 -14.78 -6.45 -12.25
CA THR A 21 -15.45 -5.55 -11.31
C THR A 21 -15.18 -5.98 -9.88
N GLY A 22 -14.96 -5.00 -9.03
CA GLY A 22 -14.81 -5.18 -7.59
C GLY A 22 -15.71 -4.23 -6.81
N HIS A 23 -15.63 -4.31 -5.50
CA HIS A 23 -16.35 -3.41 -4.59
C HIS A 23 -15.37 -2.81 -3.59
N THR A 24 -15.52 -1.52 -3.29
CA THR A 24 -14.82 -0.91 -2.16
C THR A 24 -15.24 -1.58 -0.86
N SER A 25 -14.30 -1.84 0.03
CA SER A 25 -14.57 -2.56 1.27
C SER A 25 -14.80 -1.58 2.44
N PRO A 26 -15.95 -1.67 3.13
CA PRO A 26 -16.17 -0.89 4.36
C PRO A 26 -15.11 -1.15 5.43
N ALA A 27 -14.55 -2.38 5.47
CA ALA A 27 -13.50 -2.75 6.42
C ALA A 27 -12.18 -1.99 6.22
N TYR A 28 -11.95 -1.46 5.00
CA TYR A 28 -10.77 -0.68 4.65
C TYR A 28 -11.11 0.79 4.36
N TRP A 29 -12.18 1.30 4.98
CA TRP A 29 -12.60 2.69 4.80
C TRP A 29 -11.68 3.63 5.58
N ASN A 30 -11.29 4.73 4.95
CA ASN A 30 -10.63 5.88 5.56
C ASN A 30 -11.66 7.00 5.80
N MET A 31 -11.24 8.21 6.08
CA MET A 31 -12.13 9.34 6.40
C MET A 31 -13.08 9.71 5.26
N ILE A 32 -12.64 9.67 4.00
CA ILE A 32 -13.40 10.15 2.83
C ILE A 32 -13.65 9.04 1.80
N GLY A 33 -12.83 8.01 1.77
CA GLY A 33 -12.88 6.93 0.79
C GLY A 33 -12.10 5.73 1.28
N PRO A 34 -11.85 4.72 0.43
CA PRO A 34 -11.03 3.58 0.80
C PRO A 34 -9.60 4.03 1.09
N PHE A 35 -8.94 3.31 1.97
CA PHE A 35 -7.51 3.42 2.24
C PHE A 35 -6.70 3.28 0.93
N GLY A 36 -5.67 4.13 0.73
CA GLY A 36 -4.88 4.11 -0.51
C GLY A 36 -4.21 2.78 -0.78
N GLY A 37 -3.70 2.13 0.28
CA GLY A 37 -3.07 0.82 0.18
C GLY A 37 -4.01 -0.28 -0.34
N ILE A 38 -5.29 -0.30 0.06
CA ILE A 38 -6.24 -1.28 -0.47
C ILE A 38 -6.59 -1.00 -1.93
N THR A 39 -6.60 0.28 -2.33
CA THR A 39 -6.79 0.69 -3.73
C THR A 39 -5.62 0.27 -4.59
N ALA A 40 -4.38 0.43 -4.09
CA ALA A 40 -3.17 -0.04 -4.76
C ALA A 40 -3.15 -1.56 -4.89
N ALA A 41 -3.54 -2.28 -3.83
CA ALA A 41 -3.68 -3.74 -3.85
C ALA A 41 -4.71 -4.19 -4.89
N ALA A 42 -5.86 -3.50 -5.00
CA ALA A 42 -6.88 -3.83 -5.99
C ALA A 42 -6.40 -3.62 -7.43
N ALA A 43 -5.64 -2.55 -7.69
CA ALA A 43 -5.03 -2.30 -9.00
C ALA A 43 -4.00 -3.40 -9.36
N LEU A 44 -3.16 -3.80 -8.40
CA LEU A 44 -2.21 -4.90 -8.59
C LEU A 44 -2.93 -6.23 -8.81
N ASN A 45 -3.98 -6.50 -8.04
CA ASN A 45 -4.77 -7.73 -8.12
C ASN A 45 -5.42 -7.90 -9.50
N ALA A 46 -5.86 -6.80 -10.12
CA ALA A 46 -6.40 -6.84 -11.49
C ALA A 46 -5.34 -7.31 -12.52
N VAL A 47 -4.07 -6.99 -12.30
CA VAL A 47 -2.95 -7.50 -13.10
C VAL A 47 -2.71 -8.98 -12.82
N LEU A 48 -2.64 -9.36 -11.53
CA LEU A 48 -2.30 -10.73 -11.13
C LEU A 48 -3.37 -11.76 -11.53
N GLN A 49 -4.65 -11.35 -11.54
CA GLN A 49 -5.75 -12.20 -11.99
C GLN A 49 -5.96 -12.18 -13.51
N HIS A 50 -5.23 -11.35 -14.25
CA HIS A 50 -5.37 -11.29 -15.68
C HIS A 50 -4.81 -12.57 -16.34
N PRO A 51 -5.54 -13.23 -17.27
CA PRO A 51 -5.14 -14.53 -17.84
C PRO A 51 -3.81 -14.50 -18.61
N GLN A 52 -3.35 -13.34 -19.04
CA GLN A 52 -2.07 -13.17 -19.72
C GLN A 52 -0.93 -12.76 -18.78
N CYS A 53 -1.14 -12.73 -17.45
CA CYS A 53 -0.11 -12.30 -16.52
C CYS A 53 1.13 -13.20 -16.60
N LEU A 54 2.30 -12.58 -16.84
CA LEU A 54 3.59 -13.26 -16.93
C LEU A 54 4.45 -12.93 -15.71
N GLY A 55 4.81 -13.97 -14.95
CA GLY A 55 5.72 -13.85 -13.81
C GLY A 55 5.12 -13.15 -12.60
N GLU A 56 5.96 -12.49 -11.81
CA GLU A 56 5.62 -11.86 -10.54
C GLU A 56 5.82 -10.34 -10.59
N PRO A 57 5.14 -9.56 -9.77
CA PRO A 57 5.35 -8.11 -9.70
C PRO A 57 6.78 -7.76 -9.31
N ILE A 58 7.35 -6.76 -10.00
CA ILE A 58 8.61 -6.11 -9.64
C ILE A 58 8.43 -4.61 -9.37
N ALA A 59 7.39 -4.00 -9.95
CA ALA A 59 7.06 -2.59 -9.71
C ALA A 59 5.56 -2.35 -9.86
N LEU A 60 5.05 -1.43 -9.06
CA LEU A 60 3.69 -0.88 -9.14
C LEU A 60 3.77 0.62 -8.89
N THR A 61 3.23 1.45 -9.80
CA THR A 61 3.01 2.87 -9.55
C THR A 61 1.52 3.17 -9.66
N VAL A 62 0.96 3.79 -8.63
CA VAL A 62 -0.46 4.14 -8.55
C VAL A 62 -0.61 5.64 -8.44
N ASN A 63 -1.50 6.24 -9.23
CA ASN A 63 -1.87 7.64 -9.14
C ASN A 63 -3.33 7.73 -8.70
N PHE A 64 -3.58 8.41 -7.61
CA PHE A 64 -4.91 8.62 -7.04
C PHE A 64 -5.52 9.87 -7.68
N ALA A 65 -6.17 9.68 -8.83
CA ALA A 65 -6.69 10.78 -9.67
C ALA A 65 -7.98 11.38 -9.13
N GLY A 66 -8.78 10.60 -8.39
CA GLY A 66 -10.03 11.04 -7.80
C GLY A 66 -10.43 10.20 -6.60
N ALA A 67 -11.28 10.76 -5.73
CA ALA A 67 -11.78 10.02 -4.57
C ALA A 67 -12.71 8.88 -5.02
N MET A 68 -12.43 7.66 -4.60
CA MET A 68 -13.33 6.53 -4.78
C MET A 68 -14.49 6.62 -3.78
N ARG A 69 -15.70 6.31 -4.25
CA ARG A 69 -16.93 6.23 -3.44
C ARG A 69 -17.15 4.79 -2.96
N ALA A 70 -18.03 4.63 -1.98
CA ALA A 70 -18.50 3.29 -1.60
C ALA A 70 -19.29 2.65 -2.75
N GLY A 71 -19.01 1.38 -3.05
CA GLY A 71 -19.74 0.63 -4.06
C GLY A 71 -18.83 -0.06 -5.09
N ARG A 72 -19.44 -0.36 -6.23
CA ARG A 72 -18.80 -1.09 -7.34
C ARG A 72 -17.79 -0.19 -8.06
N TYR A 73 -16.70 -0.79 -8.50
CA TYR A 73 -15.77 -0.20 -9.46
C TYR A 73 -15.48 -1.19 -10.60
N VAL A 74 -15.04 -0.68 -11.73
CA VAL A 74 -14.52 -1.45 -12.85
C VAL A 74 -13.00 -1.37 -12.81
N ALA A 75 -12.32 -2.50 -12.88
CA ALA A 75 -10.88 -2.57 -13.03
C ALA A 75 -10.54 -3.03 -14.45
N GLN A 76 -9.82 -2.18 -15.19
CA GLN A 76 -9.33 -2.48 -16.52
C GLN A 76 -7.82 -2.61 -16.45
N ALA A 77 -7.30 -3.84 -16.58
CA ALA A 77 -5.88 -4.11 -16.70
C ALA A 77 -5.58 -4.62 -18.10
N ARG A 78 -4.60 -4.04 -18.75
CA ARG A 78 -4.17 -4.47 -20.08
C ARG A 78 -2.65 -4.52 -20.19
N PRO A 79 -2.07 -5.57 -20.81
CA PRO A 79 -0.65 -5.57 -21.11
C PRO A 79 -0.36 -4.52 -22.18
N ALA A 80 0.51 -3.55 -21.87
CA ALA A 80 1.01 -2.58 -22.84
C ALA A 80 2.10 -3.17 -23.72
N ARG A 81 2.93 -4.04 -23.13
CA ARG A 81 3.97 -4.78 -23.84
C ARG A 81 4.35 -6.04 -23.08
N THR A 82 4.47 -7.15 -23.81
CA THR A 82 5.01 -8.42 -23.30
C THR A 82 6.33 -8.71 -24.03
N ASN A 83 7.38 -8.88 -23.26
CA ASN A 83 8.70 -9.34 -23.69
C ASN A 83 8.89 -10.80 -23.25
N ARG A 84 10.05 -11.38 -23.52
CA ARG A 84 10.37 -12.77 -23.15
C ARG A 84 10.28 -13.05 -21.64
N SER A 85 10.65 -12.07 -20.80
CA SER A 85 10.73 -12.25 -19.35
C SER A 85 10.17 -11.07 -18.53
N THR A 86 9.64 -10.05 -19.17
CA THR A 86 9.04 -8.88 -18.55
C THR A 86 7.75 -8.50 -19.24
N GLN A 87 6.79 -8.00 -18.48
CA GLN A 87 5.52 -7.54 -19.01
C GLN A 87 5.13 -6.22 -18.34
N HIS A 88 4.72 -5.26 -19.16
CA HIS A 88 4.35 -3.91 -18.74
C HIS A 88 2.85 -3.75 -18.85
N TRP A 89 2.23 -3.20 -17.80
CA TRP A 89 0.79 -3.10 -17.63
C TRP A 89 0.33 -1.66 -17.48
N ILE A 90 -0.86 -1.38 -17.99
CA ILE A 90 -1.64 -0.18 -17.71
C ILE A 90 -2.92 -0.63 -17.04
N VAL A 91 -3.27 0.02 -15.92
CA VAL A 91 -4.46 -0.28 -15.13
C VAL A 91 -5.24 1.01 -14.87
N GLU A 92 -6.56 0.91 -14.96
CA GLU A 92 -7.50 1.95 -14.57
C GLU A 92 -8.56 1.37 -13.64
N LEU A 93 -8.86 2.07 -12.55
CA LEU A 93 -10.03 1.80 -11.74
C LEU A 93 -11.05 2.93 -12.00
N LEU A 94 -12.25 2.54 -12.39
CA LEU A 94 -13.30 3.47 -12.80
C LEU A 94 -14.55 3.27 -11.93
N GLN A 95 -15.20 4.37 -11.63
CA GLN A 95 -16.52 4.35 -10.99
C GLN A 95 -17.50 5.23 -11.77
N ALA A 96 -18.78 4.84 -11.76
CA ALA A 96 -19.82 5.67 -12.32
C ALA A 96 -20.03 6.93 -11.48
N ASP A 97 -20.11 8.08 -12.14
CA ASP A 97 -20.57 9.33 -11.53
C ASP A 97 -22.10 9.32 -11.34
N ASP A 98 -22.67 10.43 -10.88
CA ASP A 98 -24.10 10.55 -10.61
C ASP A 98 -24.98 10.44 -11.87
N ASN A 99 -24.37 10.59 -13.07
CA ASN A 99 -25.03 10.44 -14.37
C ASN A 99 -24.81 9.04 -14.97
N GLY A 100 -24.13 8.14 -14.26
CA GLY A 100 -23.79 6.81 -14.74
C GLY A 100 -22.58 6.75 -15.67
N THR A 101 -21.87 7.87 -15.89
CA THR A 101 -20.68 7.92 -16.73
C THR A 101 -19.48 7.42 -15.94
N LEU A 102 -18.73 6.46 -16.51
CA LEU A 102 -17.52 5.95 -15.88
C LEU A 102 -16.41 7.02 -15.86
N GLN A 103 -15.93 7.33 -14.66
CA GLN A 103 -14.84 8.25 -14.40
C GLN A 103 -13.65 7.49 -13.84
N THR A 104 -12.46 7.78 -14.34
CA THR A 104 -11.22 7.21 -13.81
C THR A 104 -10.91 7.81 -12.44
N THR A 105 -10.90 6.98 -11.40
CA THR A 105 -10.55 7.37 -10.03
C THR A 105 -9.08 7.07 -9.72
N THR A 106 -8.52 6.05 -10.37
CA THR A 106 -7.14 5.61 -10.14
C THR A 106 -6.54 5.14 -11.46
N THR A 107 -5.33 5.60 -11.76
CA THR A 107 -4.50 5.00 -12.80
C THR A 107 -3.30 4.30 -12.19
N ALA A 108 -2.86 3.19 -12.79
CA ALA A 108 -1.64 2.54 -12.36
C ALA A 108 -0.84 1.97 -13.54
N THR A 109 0.46 1.84 -13.33
CA THR A 109 1.34 1.02 -14.17
C THR A 109 1.98 -0.05 -13.31
N ALA A 110 2.09 -1.26 -13.85
CA ALA A 110 2.80 -2.35 -13.18
C ALA A 110 3.80 -2.98 -14.15
N VAL A 111 4.86 -3.54 -13.57
CA VAL A 111 5.79 -4.41 -14.29
C VAL A 111 5.83 -5.75 -13.59
N THR A 112 5.56 -6.81 -14.34
CA THR A 112 5.75 -8.19 -13.89
C THR A 112 6.92 -8.82 -14.63
N ALA A 113 7.61 -9.77 -13.98
CA ALA A 113 8.77 -10.43 -14.57
C ALA A 113 8.92 -11.88 -14.10
N VAL A 114 9.48 -12.71 -14.94
CA VAL A 114 9.99 -14.02 -14.56
C VAL A 114 11.28 -13.82 -13.76
N ARG A 115 11.24 -14.12 -12.45
CA ARG A 115 12.42 -14.00 -11.58
C ARG A 115 13.43 -15.08 -11.92
N ARG A 116 14.70 -14.75 -11.73
CA ARG A 116 15.82 -15.65 -12.01
C ARG A 116 16.67 -15.81 -10.75
N ASN A 117 17.24 -16.98 -10.56
CA ASN A 117 18.26 -17.19 -9.55
C ASN A 117 19.57 -16.55 -10.01
N THR A 118 19.94 -15.42 -9.39
CA THR A 118 21.12 -14.63 -9.67
C THR A 118 21.75 -14.16 -8.36
N PHE A 119 22.82 -13.35 -8.44
CA PHE A 119 23.35 -12.65 -7.29
C PHE A 119 22.21 -11.87 -6.58
N GLY A 120 22.18 -11.97 -5.25
CA GLY A 120 21.26 -11.24 -4.37
C GLY A 120 22.00 -10.63 -3.19
N GLY A 121 21.54 -9.47 -2.71
CA GLY A 121 22.06 -8.75 -1.57
C GLY A 121 21.38 -7.40 -1.42
N GLY A 122 21.60 -6.72 -0.30
CA GLY A 122 21.03 -5.40 -0.04
C GLY A 122 21.98 -4.55 0.80
N ASP A 123 22.10 -3.27 0.42
CA ASP A 123 22.95 -2.30 1.13
C ASP A 123 22.19 -1.58 2.26
N LEU A 124 20.86 -1.77 2.35
CA LEU A 124 20.03 -1.22 3.42
C LEU A 124 19.58 -2.37 4.36
N PRO A 125 20.28 -2.58 5.48
CA PRO A 125 19.93 -3.63 6.42
C PRO A 125 18.66 -3.31 7.20
N LEU A 126 18.08 -4.34 7.82
CA LEU A 126 17.01 -4.17 8.81
C LEU A 126 17.51 -3.23 9.92
N PRO A 127 16.79 -2.13 10.23
CA PRO A 127 17.12 -1.28 11.36
C PRO A 127 17.18 -2.07 12.68
N ALA A 128 18.14 -1.72 13.54
CA ALA A 128 18.23 -2.30 14.88
C ALA A 128 17.05 -1.79 15.72
N VAL A 129 16.10 -2.66 15.99
CA VAL A 129 14.88 -2.37 16.77
C VAL A 129 14.56 -3.54 17.70
N PRO A 130 13.80 -3.32 18.81
CA PRO A 130 13.29 -4.41 19.63
C PRO A 130 12.42 -5.38 18.81
N ALA A 131 12.38 -6.65 19.24
CA ALA A 131 11.50 -7.63 18.62
C ALA A 131 10.01 -7.22 18.73
N PRO A 132 9.15 -7.62 17.80
CA PRO A 132 7.75 -7.19 17.83
C PRO A 132 7.03 -7.58 19.13
N ALA A 133 7.42 -8.68 19.78
CA ALA A 133 6.84 -9.10 21.06
C ALA A 133 7.14 -8.11 22.21
N ASP A 134 8.25 -7.37 22.13
CA ASP A 134 8.70 -6.43 23.14
C ASP A 134 8.16 -5.00 22.93
N VAL A 135 7.46 -4.75 21.83
CA VAL A 135 6.90 -3.45 21.48
C VAL A 135 5.38 -3.45 21.73
N PRO A 136 4.84 -2.54 22.54
CA PRO A 136 3.39 -2.47 22.80
C PRO A 136 2.59 -2.26 21.51
N ARG A 137 1.47 -2.98 21.38
CA ARG A 137 0.47 -2.74 20.34
C ARG A 137 -0.22 -1.39 20.61
N VAL A 138 -0.44 -0.61 19.54
CA VAL A 138 -1.33 0.55 19.61
C VAL A 138 -2.73 0.14 19.18
N HIS A 139 -3.73 0.74 19.85
CA HIS A 139 -5.12 0.59 19.46
C HIS A 139 -5.53 1.80 18.62
N PRO A 140 -6.08 1.58 17.41
CA PRO A 140 -6.47 2.67 16.54
C PRO A 140 -7.63 3.48 17.14
N PRO A 141 -7.69 4.80 16.86
CA PRO A 141 -8.87 5.59 17.21
C PRO A 141 -10.09 5.10 16.42
N ALA A 142 -11.27 5.24 17.02
CA ALA A 142 -12.53 4.95 16.34
C ALA A 142 -12.74 5.87 15.12
N GLY A 143 -13.44 5.36 14.10
CA GLY A 143 -13.84 6.14 12.91
C GLY A 143 -12.91 6.07 11.71
N VAL A 144 -11.82 5.29 11.79
CA VAL A 144 -10.94 5.00 10.65
C VAL A 144 -10.77 3.48 10.55
N GLU A 145 -11.64 2.85 9.79
CA GLU A 145 -11.85 1.40 9.81
C GLU A 145 -10.62 0.58 9.40
N TRP A 146 -9.86 1.08 8.40
CA TRP A 146 -8.68 0.36 7.91
C TRP A 146 -7.60 0.17 8.98
N LEU A 147 -7.48 1.10 9.93
CA LEU A 147 -6.49 0.99 11.02
C LEU A 147 -6.73 -0.25 11.89
N ALA A 148 -8.00 -0.65 12.06
CA ALA A 148 -8.35 -1.85 12.80
C ALA A 148 -8.07 -3.16 12.02
N ARG A 149 -7.64 -3.07 10.78
CA ARG A 149 -7.26 -4.25 9.95
C ARG A 149 -5.81 -4.63 10.12
N TYR A 150 -5.02 -3.81 10.79
CA TYR A 150 -3.60 -4.05 11.00
C TYR A 150 -3.25 -4.02 12.48
N GLU A 151 -2.47 -4.99 12.93
CA GLU A 151 -1.78 -4.92 14.21
C GLU A 151 -0.52 -4.07 14.00
N MET A 152 -0.44 -2.93 14.72
CA MET A 152 0.66 -1.98 14.60
C MET A 152 1.36 -1.80 15.95
N ARG A 153 2.69 -1.81 15.94
CA ARG A 153 3.56 -1.68 17.11
C ARG A 153 4.67 -0.66 16.82
N PRO A 154 4.44 0.64 17.06
CA PRO A 154 5.41 1.69 16.79
C PRO A 154 6.64 1.58 17.69
N VAL A 155 7.82 1.59 17.05
CA VAL A 155 9.13 1.61 17.71
C VAL A 155 9.65 3.03 17.84
N GLN A 156 9.44 3.84 16.79
CA GLN A 156 9.90 5.22 16.68
C GLN A 156 8.91 6.07 15.89
N GLY A 157 8.81 7.36 16.22
CA GLY A 157 8.02 8.31 15.45
C GLY A 157 6.54 7.92 15.37
N ALA A 158 5.92 7.63 16.52
CA ALA A 158 4.49 7.40 16.61
C ALA A 158 3.70 8.66 16.24
N MET A 159 2.42 8.48 15.89
CA MET A 159 1.51 9.60 15.61
C MET A 159 1.47 10.55 16.81
N PRO A 160 1.55 11.89 16.60
CA PRO A 160 1.49 12.86 17.68
C PRO A 160 0.23 12.71 18.53
N LEU A 161 0.38 12.75 19.84
CA LEU A 161 -0.74 12.77 20.79
C LEU A 161 -1.34 14.17 20.96
N GLN A 162 -0.51 15.20 20.75
CA GLN A 162 -0.89 16.60 20.84
C GLN A 162 -0.74 17.27 19.47
N TRP A 163 -1.64 18.18 19.16
CA TRP A 163 -1.72 18.92 17.90
C TRP A 163 -1.50 20.40 18.20
N ASP A 164 -0.28 20.72 18.57
CA ASP A 164 0.17 22.01 19.13
C ASP A 164 1.01 22.83 18.16
N ASP A 165 1.08 22.42 16.90
CA ASP A 165 1.83 23.07 15.83
C ASP A 165 3.36 23.09 16.05
N GLN A 166 3.86 22.26 16.97
CA GLN A 166 5.29 22.15 17.22
C GLN A 166 6.02 21.56 16.00
N GLU A 167 7.15 22.20 15.65
CA GLU A 167 7.96 21.73 14.54
C GLU A 167 8.93 20.64 14.98
N GLY A 168 8.78 19.44 14.40
CA GLY A 168 9.68 18.31 14.58
C GLY A 168 10.86 18.35 13.61
N THR A 169 12.00 17.82 14.02
CA THR A 169 13.21 17.75 13.19
C THR A 169 13.37 16.40 12.49
N ASP A 170 12.73 15.33 13.00
CA ASP A 170 12.76 13.99 12.45
C ASP A 170 11.35 13.51 12.08
N THR A 171 11.19 13.04 10.87
CA THR A 171 9.92 12.50 10.36
C THR A 171 9.96 10.98 10.21
N THR A 172 10.97 10.33 10.75
CA THR A 172 11.13 8.88 10.67
C THR A 172 10.11 8.18 11.55
N THR A 173 9.38 7.25 10.96
CA THR A 173 8.57 6.26 11.69
C THR A 173 9.17 4.88 11.45
N ARG A 174 9.32 4.11 12.51
CA ARG A 174 9.57 2.66 12.49
C ARG A 174 8.45 1.95 13.21
N LEU A 175 7.83 1.00 12.56
CA LEU A 175 6.77 0.23 13.19
C LEU A 175 6.74 -1.22 12.70
N TRP A 176 6.49 -2.16 13.61
CA TRP A 176 6.10 -3.51 13.27
C TRP A 176 4.62 -3.54 12.90
N MET A 177 4.28 -4.25 11.83
CA MET A 177 2.92 -4.34 11.33
C MET A 177 2.64 -5.69 10.70
N ARG A 178 1.38 -6.12 10.76
CA ARG A 178 0.84 -7.29 10.06
C ARG A 178 -0.69 -7.15 9.97
N ASP A 179 -1.34 -8.00 9.22
CA ASP A 179 -2.80 -8.12 9.29
C ASP A 179 -3.25 -8.46 10.72
N ASP A 180 -4.30 -7.80 11.23
CA ASP A 180 -4.79 -7.98 12.62
C ASP A 180 -5.32 -9.40 12.85
N ILE A 181 -6.10 -9.95 11.90
CA ILE A 181 -6.31 -11.39 11.78
C ILE A 181 -5.11 -11.91 10.98
N PRO A 182 -4.21 -12.71 11.58
CA PRO A 182 -2.99 -13.13 10.90
C PRO A 182 -3.29 -13.84 9.57
N ARG A 183 -2.67 -13.36 8.50
CA ARG A 183 -2.82 -13.85 7.12
C ARG A 183 -1.44 -14.00 6.48
N THR A 184 -1.25 -15.04 5.69
CA THR A 184 -0.02 -15.20 4.91
C THR A 184 0.16 -14.03 3.95
N LEU A 185 1.35 -13.43 3.98
CA LEU A 185 1.71 -12.28 3.15
C LEU A 185 1.74 -12.67 1.67
N ASP A 186 1.17 -11.80 0.83
CA ASP A 186 1.26 -11.86 -0.63
C ASP A 186 1.58 -10.48 -1.22
N PHE A 187 1.72 -10.39 -2.54
CA PHE A 187 2.06 -9.12 -3.21
C PHE A 187 1.01 -8.04 -3.00
N CYS A 188 -0.28 -8.39 -2.98
CA CYS A 188 -1.36 -7.42 -2.78
C CYS A 188 -1.36 -6.89 -1.35
N SER A 189 -1.20 -7.76 -0.35
CA SER A 189 -1.12 -7.34 1.05
C SER A 189 0.18 -6.56 1.33
N LEU A 190 1.29 -6.93 0.71
CA LEU A 190 2.54 -6.15 0.79
C LEU A 190 2.38 -4.74 0.19
N ALA A 191 1.69 -4.61 -0.97
CA ALA A 191 1.39 -3.31 -1.56
C ALA A 191 0.51 -2.45 -0.63
N ALA A 192 -0.47 -3.06 0.05
CA ALA A 192 -1.30 -2.36 1.03
C ALA A 192 -0.49 -1.94 2.26
N LEU A 193 0.38 -2.82 2.79
CA LEU A 193 1.27 -2.51 3.93
C LEU A 193 2.26 -1.39 3.61
N ALA A 194 2.65 -1.22 2.34
CA ALA A 194 3.54 -0.13 1.93
C ALA A 194 2.94 1.28 2.11
N ASP A 195 1.62 1.37 2.35
CA ASP A 195 0.88 2.63 2.54
C ASP A 195 0.37 2.85 3.98
N VAL A 196 0.68 1.99 4.95
CA VAL A 196 0.12 2.12 6.33
C VAL A 196 0.69 3.29 7.14
N PHE A 197 1.71 3.96 6.64
CA PHE A 197 2.33 5.08 7.34
C PHE A 197 1.42 6.32 7.32
N PHE A 198 1.20 6.90 8.51
CA PHE A 198 0.48 8.17 8.58
C PHE A 198 1.28 9.33 7.94
N PRO A 199 0.64 10.47 7.60
CA PRO A 199 1.29 11.55 6.87
C PRO A 199 2.50 12.17 7.59
N ARG A 200 3.62 12.30 6.90
CA ARG A 200 4.87 12.84 7.47
C ARG A 200 4.75 14.27 7.98
N ILE A 201 3.83 15.07 7.41
CA ILE A 201 3.57 16.43 7.88
C ILE A 201 3.15 16.47 9.35
N TRP A 202 2.52 15.43 9.87
CA TRP A 202 2.11 15.37 11.27
C TRP A 202 3.30 15.27 12.23
N LEU A 203 4.40 14.60 11.83
CA LEU A 203 5.65 14.61 12.60
C LEU A 203 6.44 15.90 12.42
N ARG A 204 6.32 16.52 11.23
CA ARG A 204 7.03 17.79 10.95
C ARG A 204 6.40 18.99 11.65
N ARG A 205 5.07 19.05 11.72
CA ARG A 205 4.33 20.22 12.18
C ARG A 205 3.33 19.98 13.31
N ALA A 206 3.14 18.74 13.77
CA ALA A 206 2.12 18.37 14.76
C ALA A 206 0.75 19.05 14.53
N ARG A 207 0.32 19.11 13.23
CA ARG A 207 -0.87 19.84 12.78
C ARG A 207 -1.73 18.98 11.87
N ARG A 208 -3.04 18.99 12.10
CA ARG A 208 -4.01 18.36 11.20
C ARG A 208 -4.32 19.30 10.06
N VAL A 209 -4.01 18.90 8.85
CA VAL A 209 -4.24 19.65 7.62
C VAL A 209 -4.94 18.74 6.61
N PRO A 210 -5.76 19.31 5.71
CA PRO A 210 -6.27 18.56 4.56
C PRO A 210 -5.08 18.05 3.71
N LEU A 211 -5.09 16.77 3.40
CA LEU A 211 -4.01 16.12 2.66
C LEU A 211 -4.53 14.90 1.88
N GLY A 212 -3.73 14.44 0.93
CA GLY A 212 -4.00 13.22 0.17
C GLY A 212 -2.80 12.76 -0.62
N THR A 213 -2.60 11.46 -0.70
CA THR A 213 -1.58 10.87 -1.56
C THR A 213 -1.95 11.10 -3.02
N VAL A 214 -1.02 11.64 -3.79
CA VAL A 214 -1.17 11.87 -5.24
C VAL A 214 -0.67 10.68 -6.03
N SER A 215 0.51 10.16 -5.63
CA SER A 215 1.14 9.04 -6.31
C SER A 215 1.92 8.20 -5.31
N MET A 216 1.92 6.89 -5.54
CA MET A 216 2.70 5.91 -4.77
C MET A 216 3.36 4.92 -5.72
N THR A 217 4.64 4.62 -5.49
CA THR A 217 5.37 3.56 -6.18
C THR A 217 5.86 2.53 -5.17
N VAL A 218 5.71 1.25 -5.51
CA VAL A 218 6.25 0.11 -4.75
C VAL A 218 7.15 -0.70 -5.67
N TYR A 219 8.37 -0.96 -5.24
CA TYR A 219 9.31 -1.89 -5.90
C TYR A 219 9.40 -3.16 -5.05
N PHE A 220 9.00 -4.28 -5.61
CA PHE A 220 8.98 -5.59 -4.94
C PHE A 220 10.33 -6.27 -5.10
N HIS A 221 11.08 -6.40 -4.01
CA HIS A 221 12.37 -7.09 -3.98
C HIS A 221 12.19 -8.59 -3.73
N ALA A 222 11.28 -8.96 -2.83
CA ALA A 222 10.93 -10.35 -2.55
C ALA A 222 10.06 -10.96 -3.66
N GLY A 223 10.23 -12.26 -3.91
CA GLY A 223 9.34 -13.08 -4.72
C GLY A 223 8.28 -13.80 -3.88
N SER A 224 7.40 -14.56 -4.54
CA SER A 224 6.31 -15.30 -3.87
C SER A 224 6.83 -16.29 -2.82
N ALA A 225 7.98 -16.92 -3.06
CA ALA A 225 8.57 -17.86 -2.11
C ALA A 225 9.00 -17.18 -0.80
N GLU A 226 9.62 -16.00 -0.88
CA GLU A 226 10.03 -15.22 0.29
C GLU A 226 8.83 -14.63 1.04
N LEU A 227 7.78 -14.21 0.32
CA LEU A 227 6.53 -13.75 0.94
C LEU A 227 5.84 -14.90 1.67
N ALA A 228 5.75 -16.08 1.05
CA ALA A 228 5.19 -17.27 1.68
C ALA A 228 5.99 -17.71 2.91
N ALA A 229 7.33 -17.61 2.86
CA ALA A 229 8.21 -17.92 4.00
C ALA A 229 8.06 -16.90 5.14
N THR A 230 7.74 -15.64 4.85
CA THR A 230 7.39 -14.63 5.87
C THR A 230 6.09 -15.01 6.58
N GLY A 231 5.18 -15.68 5.88
CA GLY A 231 3.93 -16.19 6.43
C GLY A 231 3.05 -15.09 6.97
N ALA A 232 2.53 -15.26 8.18
CA ALA A 232 1.72 -14.30 8.92
C ALA A 232 2.55 -13.53 9.98
N GLY A 233 3.87 -13.54 9.86
CA GLY A 233 4.80 -12.83 10.74
C GLY A 233 4.70 -11.31 10.60
N PHE A 234 5.41 -10.62 11.48
CA PHE A 234 5.49 -9.17 11.41
C PHE A 234 6.40 -8.70 10.27
N VAL A 235 6.07 -7.54 9.75
CA VAL A 235 6.89 -6.77 8.80
C VAL A 235 7.33 -5.49 9.50
N LEU A 236 8.62 -5.20 9.54
CA LEU A 236 9.13 -3.89 9.97
C LEU A 236 9.01 -2.93 8.80
N GLY A 237 8.33 -1.82 9.01
CA GLY A 237 8.31 -0.71 8.09
C GLY A 237 9.10 0.48 8.63
N GLU A 238 9.90 1.12 7.78
CA GLU A 238 10.49 2.44 8.02
C GLU A 238 10.01 3.39 6.93
N ALA A 239 9.60 4.60 7.34
CA ALA A 239 9.27 5.67 6.40
C ALA A 239 9.72 7.04 6.94
N ARG A 240 10.16 7.92 6.03
CA ARG A 240 10.53 9.31 6.33
C ARG A 240 10.24 10.21 5.14
N ALA A 241 10.07 11.52 5.39
CA ALA A 241 10.07 12.51 4.33
C ALA A 241 11.51 12.94 4.02
N LEU A 242 11.76 13.26 2.76
CA LEU A 242 13.01 13.87 2.29
C LEU A 242 12.85 15.40 2.15
N ALA A 243 11.67 15.88 1.72
CA ALA A 243 11.41 17.29 1.51
C ALA A 243 9.94 17.67 1.73
N PHE A 244 9.73 18.91 2.17
CA PHE A 244 8.42 19.59 2.24
C PHE A 244 8.54 20.90 1.48
N ARG A 245 7.72 21.09 0.45
CA ARG A 245 7.76 22.31 -0.35
C ARG A 245 6.47 22.51 -1.15
N ASN A 246 6.01 23.75 -1.22
CA ASN A 246 4.93 24.18 -2.13
C ASN A 246 3.64 23.33 -2.01
N GLY A 247 3.25 22.98 -0.79
CA GLY A 247 2.05 22.20 -0.53
C GLY A 247 2.19 20.68 -0.82
N PHE A 248 3.43 20.19 -0.98
CA PHE A 248 3.74 18.78 -1.15
C PHE A 248 4.83 18.32 -0.20
N PHE A 249 4.77 17.05 0.17
CA PHE A 249 5.89 16.32 0.74
C PHE A 249 5.99 14.95 0.10
N ASP A 250 7.18 14.38 0.18
CA ASP A 250 7.40 13.00 -0.21
C ASP A 250 7.51 12.09 1.02
N GLN A 251 7.34 10.80 0.79
CA GLN A 251 7.56 9.76 1.78
C GLN A 251 8.31 8.61 1.13
N ALA A 252 9.58 8.43 1.51
CA ALA A 252 10.37 7.25 1.17
C ALA A 252 10.26 6.22 2.29
N GLY A 253 10.11 4.94 1.93
CA GLY A 253 9.99 3.86 2.90
C GLY A 253 10.55 2.53 2.39
N ALA A 254 10.77 1.62 3.31
CA ALA A 254 11.18 0.24 3.05
C ALA A 254 10.57 -0.70 4.08
N LEU A 255 10.34 -1.95 3.67
CA LEU A 255 9.71 -2.98 4.47
C LEU A 255 10.57 -4.23 4.49
N TRP A 256 10.78 -4.80 5.68
CA TRP A 256 11.55 -6.03 5.91
C TRP A 256 10.73 -7.04 6.69
N ASN A 257 10.98 -8.32 6.47
CA ASN A 257 10.48 -9.35 7.37
C ASN A 257 11.36 -9.45 8.64
N GLU A 258 10.94 -10.25 9.61
CA GLU A 258 11.66 -10.45 10.87
C GLU A 258 13.05 -11.09 10.68
N ALA A 259 13.29 -11.79 9.57
CA ALA A 259 14.59 -12.36 9.23
C ALA A 259 15.55 -11.33 8.60
N GLY A 260 15.13 -10.08 8.41
CA GLY A 260 15.94 -9.01 7.85
C GLY A 260 15.98 -8.94 6.33
N LEU A 261 15.16 -9.75 5.64
CA LEU A 261 15.02 -9.65 4.19
C LEU A 261 14.16 -8.44 3.84
N MET A 262 14.69 -7.53 3.00
CA MET A 262 13.91 -6.43 2.45
C MET A 262 12.88 -6.97 1.45
N LEU A 263 11.60 -6.74 1.74
CA LEU A 263 10.48 -7.21 0.92
C LEU A 263 10.15 -6.24 -0.20
N CYS A 264 10.10 -4.95 0.12
CA CYS A 264 9.86 -3.89 -0.87
C CYS A 264 10.43 -2.55 -0.40
N SER A 265 10.58 -1.64 -1.34
CA SER A 265 10.75 -0.20 -1.09
C SER A 265 9.58 0.57 -1.70
N THR A 266 9.24 1.72 -1.10
CA THR A 266 8.10 2.55 -1.53
C THR A 266 8.46 4.02 -1.54
N HIS A 267 7.84 4.77 -2.43
CA HIS A 267 7.95 6.22 -2.47
C HIS A 267 6.61 6.84 -2.83
N GLN A 268 6.22 7.89 -2.11
CA GLN A 268 4.95 8.59 -2.29
C GLN A 268 5.16 10.08 -2.44
N THR A 269 4.23 10.71 -3.16
CA THR A 269 4.05 12.17 -3.15
C THR A 269 2.67 12.48 -2.58
N VAL A 270 2.63 13.34 -1.57
CA VAL A 270 1.43 13.69 -0.83
C VAL A 270 1.24 15.21 -0.90
N TYR A 271 0.05 15.68 -1.27
CA TYR A 271 -0.29 17.09 -1.15
C TYR A 271 -0.81 17.41 0.26
N PHE A 272 -0.62 18.64 0.71
CA PHE A 272 -1.26 19.16 1.92
C PHE A 272 -1.60 20.65 1.74
N LYS A 273 -2.60 21.10 2.49
CA LYS A 273 -3.06 22.50 2.49
C LYS A 273 -2.91 23.06 3.89
N GLU A 274 -2.26 24.22 4.02
CA GLU A 274 -2.18 25.03 5.23
C GLU A 274 -3.12 26.22 5.17
#